data_7b79fdf01e4fb0b9e9d1a3976550c422
#
_entry.id   7b79fdf01e4fb0b9e9d1a3976550c422
#
_cell.length_a   1.000
_cell.length_b   1.000
_cell.length_c   1.000
_cell.angle_alpha   90.00
_cell.angle_beta   90.00
_cell.angle_gamma   90.00
#
_symmetry.space_group_name_H-M   'P 1'
#
loop_
_entity.id
_entity.type
_entity.pdbx_description
1 polymer ?
#
loop_
_entity_poly.entity_id
_entity_poly.type
_entity_poly.pdbx_seq_one_letter_code
_entity_poly.pdbx_strand_id
1 'polypeptide(L)'
;MNTLNPYTDIAELIATLESEIKALTETIDTLKQEPQSFNEQIIFKYIDTASTGKTKDFVRSLGVKSERGSLFSSGDVSKLIKSGAEDISPELLTIARDVVHMKKKKR
;
A
#
# COMPACT_ATOMS: atom_id res chain seq x y z
N MET A 1 -20.49 10.66 -7.60
CA MET A 1 -21.52 10.49 -6.57
C MET A 1 -21.31 9.18 -5.82
N ASN A 2 -21.46 9.23 -4.52
CA ASN A 2 -21.30 8.02 -3.72
C ASN A 2 -22.49 7.10 -3.89
N THR A 3 -22.18 5.82 -4.00
CA THR A 3 -23.20 4.77 -4.04
C THR A 3 -23.26 4.14 -2.67
N LEU A 4 -24.40 4.25 -2.00
CA LEU A 4 -24.59 3.64 -0.69
C LEU A 4 -24.95 2.17 -0.86
N ASN A 5 -24.44 1.36 0.04
CA ASN A 5 -24.80 -0.05 0.08
C ASN A 5 -26.26 -0.19 0.54
N PRO A 6 -26.95 -1.28 0.13
CA PRO A 6 -28.30 -1.51 0.63
C PRO A 6 -28.36 -1.53 2.15
N TYR A 7 -29.39 -0.96 2.68
CA TYR A 7 -29.61 -0.95 4.12
C TYR A 7 -31.12 -1.06 4.39
N THR A 8 -31.48 -1.48 5.59
CA THR A 8 -32.89 -1.67 5.96
C THR A 8 -33.46 -0.49 6.72
N ASP A 9 -32.62 0.25 7.44
CA ASP A 9 -33.07 1.42 8.19
C ASP A 9 -31.88 2.37 8.42
N ILE A 10 -32.20 3.52 8.98
CA ILE A 10 -31.20 4.57 9.23
C ILE A 10 -30.13 4.11 10.20
N ALA A 11 -30.51 3.37 11.24
CA ALA A 11 -29.53 2.88 12.21
C ALA A 11 -28.48 1.98 11.56
N GLU A 12 -28.91 1.11 10.65
CA GLU A 12 -28.00 0.24 9.92
C GLU A 12 -27.07 1.06 9.00
N LEU A 13 -27.63 2.06 8.33
CA LEU A 13 -26.83 2.92 7.47
C LEU A 13 -25.77 3.67 8.27
N ILE A 14 -26.15 4.23 9.42
CA ILE A 14 -25.21 4.94 10.30
C ILE A 14 -24.10 3.99 10.75
N ALA A 15 -24.43 2.78 11.17
CA ALA A 15 -23.44 1.80 11.61
C ALA A 15 -22.46 1.45 10.49
N THR A 16 -22.96 1.32 9.27
CA THR A 16 -22.12 1.05 8.09
C THR A 16 -21.15 2.19 7.86
N LEU A 17 -21.66 3.43 7.89
CA LEU A 17 -20.81 4.60 7.66
C LEU A 17 -19.77 4.78 8.75
N GLU A 18 -20.14 4.52 10.01
CA GLU A 18 -19.20 4.59 11.12
C GLU A 18 -18.10 3.54 10.98
N SER A 19 -18.45 2.35 10.52
CA SER A 19 -17.48 1.29 10.25
C SER A 19 -16.50 1.72 9.15
N GLU A 20 -17.00 2.36 8.10
CA GLU A 20 -16.15 2.87 7.01
C GLU A 20 -15.22 3.98 7.52
N ILE A 21 -15.71 4.88 8.35
CA ILE A 21 -14.90 5.94 8.96
C ILE A 21 -13.77 5.33 9.78
N LYS A 22 -14.08 4.31 10.57
CA LYS A 22 -13.07 3.63 11.38
C LYS A 22 -11.99 3.00 10.50
N ALA A 23 -12.40 2.31 9.43
CA ALA A 23 -11.44 1.68 8.53
C ALA A 23 -10.55 2.72 7.85
N LEU A 24 -11.12 3.85 7.42
CA LEU A 24 -10.35 4.92 6.80
C LEU A 24 -9.38 5.57 7.79
N THR A 25 -9.81 5.74 9.04
CA THR A 25 -8.95 6.29 10.09
C THR A 25 -7.76 5.38 10.35
N GLU A 26 -7.97 4.08 10.41
CA GLU A 26 -6.89 3.11 10.57
C GLU A 26 -5.91 3.16 9.41
N THR A 27 -6.41 3.32 8.19
CA THR A 27 -5.56 3.46 7.01
C THR A 27 -4.70 4.73 7.11
N ILE A 28 -5.31 5.84 7.49
CA ILE A 28 -4.59 7.11 7.66
C ILE A 28 -3.51 6.95 8.73
N ASP A 29 -3.84 6.34 9.85
CA ASP A 29 -2.88 6.14 10.93
C ASP A 29 -1.69 5.30 10.47
N THR A 30 -1.95 4.25 9.69
CA THR A 30 -0.88 3.43 9.14
C THR A 30 0.04 4.24 8.24
N LEU A 31 -0.53 5.10 7.39
CA LEU A 31 0.25 5.93 6.47
C LEU A 31 1.06 7.01 7.18
N LYS A 32 0.68 7.41 8.38
CA LYS A 32 1.40 8.39 9.17
C LYS A 32 2.57 7.81 9.97
N GLN A 33 2.63 6.49 10.09
CA GLN A 33 3.71 5.84 10.82
C GLN A 33 5.01 5.90 10.04
N GLU A 34 6.13 5.87 10.76
CA GLU A 34 7.44 5.78 10.12
C GLU A 34 7.73 4.33 9.73
N PRO A 35 8.49 4.11 8.64
CA PRO A 35 8.89 2.76 8.26
C PRO A 35 9.69 2.11 9.39
N GLN A 36 9.36 0.87 9.71
CA GLN A 36 10.03 0.11 10.76
C GLN A 36 11.17 -0.76 10.21
N SER A 37 11.28 -0.85 8.89
CA SER A 37 12.32 -1.65 8.25
C SER A 37 12.65 -1.06 6.88
N PHE A 38 13.73 -1.54 6.28
CA PHE A 38 14.07 -1.11 4.93
C PHE A 38 13.00 -1.52 3.92
N ASN A 39 12.45 -2.74 4.07
CA ASN A 39 11.39 -3.18 3.18
C ASN A 39 10.15 -2.28 3.30
N GLU A 40 9.83 -1.82 4.51
CA GLU A 40 8.73 -0.87 4.67
C GLU A 40 9.03 0.47 4.00
N GLN A 41 10.29 0.92 4.01
CA GLN A 41 10.67 2.13 3.28
C GLN A 41 10.37 2.00 1.80
N ILE A 42 10.65 0.84 1.23
CA ILE A 42 10.36 0.56 -0.18
C ILE A 42 8.85 0.64 -0.43
N ILE A 43 8.07 0.03 0.44
CA ILE A 43 6.60 0.04 0.30
C ILE A 43 6.05 1.46 0.43
N PHE A 44 6.50 2.23 1.41
CA PHE A 44 6.08 3.63 1.56
C PHE A 44 6.43 4.44 0.32
N LYS A 45 7.62 4.23 -0.24
CA LYS A 45 8.02 4.93 -1.46
C LYS A 45 7.12 4.57 -2.63
N TYR A 46 6.74 3.30 -2.73
CA TYR A 46 5.80 2.89 -3.76
C TYR A 46 4.44 3.57 -3.58
N ILE A 47 3.92 3.61 -2.36
CA ILE A 47 2.64 4.27 -2.10
C ILE A 47 2.72 5.76 -2.43
N ASP A 48 3.83 6.41 -2.07
CA ASP A 48 4.04 7.82 -2.32
C ASP A 48 4.08 8.15 -3.81
N THR A 49 4.73 7.32 -4.62
CA THR A 49 4.92 7.59 -6.05
C THR A 49 3.93 6.86 -6.95
N ALA A 50 3.32 5.79 -6.44
CA ALA A 50 2.48 4.87 -7.21
C ALA A 50 3.19 4.36 -8.47
N SER A 51 4.50 4.20 -8.39
CA SER A 51 5.33 3.80 -9.53
C SER A 51 6.43 2.83 -9.10
N THR A 52 6.42 1.63 -9.69
CA THR A 52 7.49 0.67 -9.42
C THR A 52 8.82 1.16 -9.98
N GLY A 53 8.79 1.90 -11.10
CA GLY A 53 10.01 2.47 -11.69
C GLY A 53 10.66 3.49 -10.78
N LYS A 54 9.88 4.43 -10.26
CA LYS A 54 10.41 5.44 -9.33
C LYS A 54 10.89 4.82 -8.03
N THR A 55 10.18 3.81 -7.54
CA THR A 55 10.57 3.08 -6.34
C THR A 55 11.90 2.35 -6.56
N LYS A 56 12.05 1.69 -7.71
CA LYS A 56 13.30 1.04 -8.09
C LYS A 56 14.46 2.06 -8.10
N ASP A 57 14.24 3.23 -8.70
CA ASP A 57 15.27 4.26 -8.76
C ASP A 57 15.68 4.72 -7.36
N PHE A 58 14.71 4.87 -6.46
CA PHE A 58 14.99 5.20 -5.07
C PHE A 58 15.89 4.14 -4.42
N VAL A 59 15.56 2.86 -4.58
CA VAL A 59 16.36 1.79 -3.98
C VAL A 59 17.76 1.75 -4.57
N ARG A 60 17.88 1.90 -5.88
CA ARG A 60 19.18 1.94 -6.55
C ARG A 60 20.04 3.11 -6.07
N SER A 61 19.42 4.26 -5.79
CA SER A 61 20.13 5.42 -5.29
C SER A 61 20.77 5.19 -3.92
N LEU A 62 20.24 4.23 -3.16
CA LEU A 62 20.78 3.86 -1.86
C LEU A 62 21.88 2.80 -1.95
N GLY A 63 22.18 2.32 -3.17
CA GLY A 63 23.21 1.29 -3.37
C GLY A 63 22.79 -0.11 -2.99
N VAL A 64 21.51 -0.33 -2.77
CA VAL A 64 21.01 -1.65 -2.36
C VAL A 64 20.72 -2.50 -3.58
N LYS A 65 21.14 -3.76 -3.53
CA LYS A 65 20.95 -4.71 -4.61
C LYS A 65 19.85 -5.70 -4.24
N SER A 66 19.36 -6.43 -5.26
CA SER A 66 18.38 -7.49 -5.04
C SER A 66 19.01 -8.65 -4.27
N GLU A 67 18.18 -9.58 -3.81
CA GLU A 67 18.63 -10.78 -3.12
C GLU A 67 19.64 -11.58 -3.94
N ARG A 68 19.55 -11.50 -5.25
CA ARG A 68 20.45 -12.21 -6.16
C ARG A 68 21.76 -11.46 -6.45
N GLY A 69 21.95 -10.30 -5.82
CA GLY A 69 23.14 -9.50 -6.01
C GLY A 69 23.13 -8.66 -7.27
N SER A 70 22.04 -8.66 -8.02
CA SER A 70 21.89 -7.84 -9.21
C SER A 70 21.25 -6.49 -8.88
N LEU A 71 21.15 -5.59 -9.85
CA LEU A 71 20.50 -4.31 -9.65
C LEU A 71 19.03 -4.54 -9.28
N PHE A 72 18.57 -3.77 -8.29
CA PHE A 72 17.18 -3.81 -7.89
C PHE A 72 16.28 -3.37 -9.05
N SER A 73 15.24 -4.12 -9.35
CA SER A 73 14.40 -3.88 -10.52
C SER A 73 12.96 -3.56 -10.12
N SER A 74 12.19 -3.05 -11.09
CA SER A 74 10.74 -2.85 -10.91
C SER A 74 10.05 -4.16 -10.57
N GLY A 75 10.52 -5.27 -11.13
CA GLY A 75 10.00 -6.60 -10.81
C GLY A 75 10.22 -6.96 -9.35
N ASP A 76 11.35 -6.54 -8.77
CA ASP A 76 11.61 -6.79 -7.35
C ASP A 76 10.62 -6.02 -6.47
N VAL A 77 10.27 -4.79 -6.84
CA VAL A 77 9.25 -4.02 -6.14
C VAL A 77 7.89 -4.73 -6.21
N SER A 78 7.50 -5.16 -7.40
CA SER A 78 6.23 -5.86 -7.60
C SER A 78 6.18 -7.16 -6.79
N LYS A 79 7.28 -7.89 -6.76
CA LYS A 79 7.37 -9.13 -5.99
C LYS A 79 7.24 -8.87 -4.49
N LEU A 80 7.87 -7.81 -4.00
CA LEU A 80 7.78 -7.45 -2.58
C LEU A 80 6.35 -7.12 -2.19
N ILE A 81 5.63 -6.37 -3.04
CA ILE A 81 4.24 -6.04 -2.78
C ILE A 81 3.37 -7.30 -2.80
N LYS A 82 3.58 -8.17 -3.77
CA LYS A 82 2.78 -9.37 -3.96
C LYS A 82 3.01 -10.40 -2.85
N SER A 83 4.26 -10.65 -2.52
CA SER A 83 4.64 -11.70 -1.57
C SER A 83 4.75 -11.19 -0.14
N GLY A 84 5.07 -9.92 0.04
CA GLY A 84 5.30 -9.35 1.36
C GLY A 84 6.63 -9.79 1.94
N ALA A 85 6.83 -9.46 3.21
CA ALA A 85 8.01 -9.88 3.98
C ALA A 85 7.63 -9.82 5.45
N GLU A 86 8.39 -10.54 6.28
CA GLU A 86 8.11 -10.61 7.71
C GLU A 86 8.20 -9.24 8.40
N ASP A 87 9.03 -8.36 7.87
CA ASP A 87 9.26 -7.03 8.44
C ASP A 87 8.37 -5.94 7.83
N ILE A 88 7.34 -6.32 7.07
CA ILE A 88 6.34 -5.39 6.54
C ILE A 88 5.02 -5.64 7.24
N SER A 89 4.41 -4.59 7.80
CA SER A 89 3.12 -4.77 8.45
C SER A 89 2.04 -5.17 7.44
N PRO A 90 1.12 -6.07 7.81
CA PRO A 90 0.04 -6.49 6.91
C PRO A 90 -0.83 -5.32 6.46
N GLU A 91 -1.07 -4.36 7.34
CA GLU A 91 -1.88 -3.19 7.02
C GLU A 91 -1.25 -2.36 5.92
N LEU A 92 0.06 -2.11 6.01
CA LEU A 92 0.80 -1.35 5.01
C LEU A 92 0.79 -2.08 3.67
N LEU A 93 0.98 -3.39 3.70
CA LEU A 93 1.01 -4.20 2.48
C LEU A 93 -0.34 -4.19 1.78
N THR A 94 -1.44 -4.23 2.56
CA THR A 94 -2.79 -4.13 2.01
C THR A 94 -2.98 -2.80 1.28
N ILE A 95 -2.51 -1.70 1.86
CA ILE A 95 -2.61 -0.39 1.22
C ILE A 95 -1.84 -0.38 -0.10
N ALA A 96 -0.63 -0.94 -0.12
CA ALA A 96 0.17 -0.99 -1.36
C ALA A 96 -0.52 -1.80 -2.44
N ARG A 97 -1.14 -2.91 -2.07
CA ARG A 97 -1.90 -3.74 -3.03
C ARG A 97 -3.11 -3.01 -3.58
N ASP A 98 -3.77 -2.21 -2.73
CA ASP A 98 -4.90 -1.40 -3.17
C ASP A 98 -4.45 -0.35 -4.19
N VAL A 99 -3.27 0.25 -4.00
CA VAL A 99 -2.71 1.20 -4.97
C VAL A 99 -2.46 0.51 -6.31
N VAL A 100 -1.95 -0.71 -6.31
CA VAL A 100 -1.76 -1.48 -7.54
C VAL A 100 -3.09 -1.66 -8.27
N HIS A 101 -4.14 -2.02 -7.53
CA HIS A 101 -5.47 -2.19 -8.14
C HIS A 101 -6.03 -0.88 -8.69
N MET A 102 -5.86 0.22 -7.98
CA MET A 102 -6.32 1.52 -8.46
C MET A 102 -5.66 1.90 -9.78
N LYS A 103 -4.37 1.65 -9.92
CA LYS A 103 -3.64 1.94 -11.16
C LYS A 103 -4.18 1.11 -12.32
N LYS A 104 -4.46 -0.16 -12.09
CA LYS A 104 -5.00 -1.02 -13.12
C LYS A 104 -6.37 -0.56 -13.58
N LYS A 105 -7.20 -0.06 -12.67
CA LYS A 105 -8.55 0.40 -13.00
C LYS A 105 -8.58 1.68 -13.80
N LYS A 106 -7.53 2.48 -13.76
CA LYS A 106 -7.46 3.74 -14.49
C LYS A 106 -7.14 3.58 -15.96
N ARG A 107 -6.84 2.40 -16.39
CA ARG A 107 -6.44 2.15 -17.78
C ARG A 107 -7.61 1.92 -18.70
#